data_30c43b06cc92feb3e3bd946ecca40900
#
_entry.id   30c43b06cc92feb3e3bd946ecca40900
#
_cell.length_a   1.000
_cell.length_b   1.000
_cell.length_c   1.000
_cell.angle_alpha   90.00
_cell.angle_beta   90.00
_cell.angle_gamma   90.00
#
_symmetry.space_group_name_H-M   'P 1'
#
loop_
_entity.id
_entity.type
_entity.pdbx_description
1 polymer ?
#
loop_
_entity_poly.entity_id
_entity_poly.type
_entity_poly.pdbx_seq_one_letter_code
_entity_poly.pdbx_strand_id
1 'polypeptide(L)'
;MKKIFIVGSINMDLVIDSPYMPENGETITGSNFMENPGGKGANQAVAVSKLGGASYMVGKVGKAFGRELKETLSSYGVNIDYVKEEENISSGIAVIVVVDHDNRIILDKGSNALVDKKLIDNALKDANEGDYVVCQLEIPQESVKYAFEVAKSKGLTTILNPAPAAKLIDGILENTDYFIPNQTETELYIGILPDTIDKAKEACIKLTEAGVKNTVITLGTKGSIAYSNSKFVFANAYKVEAIDTTAAGDTYIGALTAKLSEGSSLEDAMDYASKASSITVTRRGAQKSIPYKNEIK
;
A
#
# COMPACT_ATOMS: atom_id res chain seq x y z
N MET A 1 -3.12 22.25 -2.41
CA MET A 1 -3.11 20.90 -1.82
C MET A 1 -1.84 20.23 -2.29
N LYS A 2 -1.11 19.54 -1.42
CA LYS A 2 0.09 18.77 -1.79
C LYS A 2 -0.30 17.59 -2.65
N LYS A 3 0.47 17.32 -3.72
CA LYS A 3 0.26 16.14 -4.57
C LYS A 3 0.85 14.91 -3.90
N ILE A 4 0.19 13.77 -4.09
CA ILE A 4 0.65 12.48 -3.57
C ILE A 4 0.82 11.55 -4.77
N PHE A 5 2.07 11.25 -5.12
CA PHE A 5 2.41 10.35 -6.21
C PHE A 5 2.58 8.95 -5.65
N ILE A 6 1.73 8.03 -6.07
CA ILE A 6 1.80 6.63 -5.68
C ILE A 6 2.49 5.87 -6.81
N VAL A 7 3.78 5.55 -6.61
CA VAL A 7 4.58 4.78 -7.57
C VAL A 7 4.48 3.31 -7.18
N GLY A 8 3.66 2.55 -7.88
CA GLY A 8 3.31 1.21 -7.41
C GLY A 8 2.57 0.35 -8.40
N SER A 9 2.07 -0.77 -7.88
CA SER A 9 1.38 -1.83 -8.61
C SER A 9 -0.07 -1.52 -8.90
N ILE A 10 -0.53 -2.07 -10.01
CA ILE A 10 -1.94 -2.11 -10.43
C ILE A 10 -2.23 -3.55 -10.86
N ASN A 11 -3.13 -4.23 -10.14
CA ASN A 11 -3.44 -5.64 -10.37
C ASN A 11 -4.92 -5.85 -10.65
N MET A 12 -5.22 -6.96 -11.34
CA MET A 12 -6.52 -7.60 -11.29
C MET A 12 -6.42 -8.82 -10.38
N ASP A 13 -7.23 -8.85 -9.32
CA ASP A 13 -7.31 -9.97 -8.40
C ASP A 13 -8.43 -10.91 -8.87
N LEU A 14 -8.04 -12.13 -9.26
CA LEU A 14 -8.93 -13.22 -9.70
C LEU A 14 -9.18 -14.13 -8.51
N VAL A 15 -10.35 -14.00 -7.90
CA VAL A 15 -10.71 -14.68 -6.65
C VAL A 15 -11.67 -15.83 -6.95
N ILE A 16 -11.40 -17.01 -6.40
CA ILE A 16 -12.29 -18.17 -6.48
C ILE A 16 -12.33 -18.91 -5.15
N ASP A 17 -13.54 -19.25 -4.70
CA ASP A 17 -13.73 -20.12 -3.55
C ASP A 17 -13.53 -21.58 -3.97
N SER A 18 -12.81 -22.33 -3.16
CA SER A 18 -12.55 -23.75 -3.37
C SER A 18 -12.84 -24.55 -2.10
N PRO A 19 -13.44 -25.75 -2.20
CA PRO A 19 -13.69 -26.60 -1.03
C PRO A 19 -12.39 -27.09 -0.36
N TYR A 20 -11.31 -27.21 -1.13
CA TYR A 20 -9.95 -27.56 -0.68
C TYR A 20 -8.94 -27.19 -1.77
N MET A 21 -7.65 -27.26 -1.47
CA MET A 21 -6.62 -27.12 -2.50
C MET A 21 -6.48 -28.42 -3.30
N PRO A 22 -6.57 -28.36 -4.65
CA PRO A 22 -6.45 -29.56 -5.48
C PRO A 22 -5.06 -30.20 -5.33
N GLU A 23 -5.03 -31.52 -5.37
CA GLU A 23 -3.79 -32.30 -5.44
C GLU A 23 -3.19 -32.28 -6.86
N ASN A 24 -1.96 -32.79 -6.99
CA ASN A 24 -1.27 -32.85 -8.29
C ASN A 24 -2.08 -33.63 -9.33
N GLY A 25 -2.48 -32.97 -10.42
CA GLY A 25 -3.27 -33.54 -11.51
C GLY A 25 -4.78 -33.59 -11.25
N GLU A 26 -5.24 -33.09 -10.11
CA GLU A 26 -6.66 -33.04 -9.78
C GLU A 26 -7.34 -31.82 -10.43
N THR A 27 -8.57 -32.00 -10.88
CA THR A 27 -9.46 -30.91 -11.31
C THR A 27 -10.67 -30.88 -10.41
N ILE A 28 -10.91 -29.75 -9.76
CA ILE A 28 -12.05 -29.55 -8.86
C ILE A 28 -12.94 -28.40 -9.34
N THR A 29 -14.18 -28.38 -8.86
CA THR A 29 -15.11 -27.28 -9.14
C THR A 29 -15.05 -26.26 -8.01
N GLY A 30 -14.67 -25.02 -8.34
CA GLY A 30 -14.78 -23.86 -7.46
C GLY A 30 -16.12 -23.14 -7.61
N SER A 31 -16.32 -22.08 -6.85
CA SER A 31 -17.51 -21.22 -6.87
C SER A 31 -17.17 -19.76 -6.63
N ASN A 32 -18.16 -18.87 -6.77
CA ASN A 32 -18.05 -17.44 -6.44
C ASN A 32 -16.85 -16.74 -7.10
N PHE A 33 -16.57 -17.05 -8.37
CA PHE A 33 -15.51 -16.36 -9.10
C PHE A 33 -15.79 -14.84 -9.15
N MET A 34 -14.76 -14.06 -8.86
CA MET A 34 -14.82 -12.58 -8.88
C MET A 34 -13.55 -12.00 -9.48
N GLU A 35 -13.70 -10.91 -10.21
CA GLU A 35 -12.64 -10.02 -10.65
C GLU A 35 -12.69 -8.76 -9.80
N ASN A 36 -11.61 -8.47 -9.07
CA ASN A 36 -11.53 -7.29 -8.21
C ASN A 36 -10.30 -6.46 -8.59
N PRO A 37 -10.49 -5.21 -9.03
CA PRO A 37 -9.37 -4.28 -9.16
C PRO A 37 -8.63 -4.13 -7.83
N GLY A 38 -7.32 -4.34 -7.87
CA GLY A 38 -6.44 -4.42 -6.70
C GLY A 38 -5.03 -3.92 -7.00
N GLY A 39 -4.06 -4.48 -6.28
CA GLY A 39 -2.66 -4.03 -6.26
C GLY A 39 -2.44 -2.97 -5.20
N LYS A 40 -1.34 -3.12 -4.42
CA LYS A 40 -1.07 -2.24 -3.27
C LYS A 40 -0.98 -0.77 -3.68
N GLY A 41 -0.30 -0.47 -4.79
CA GLY A 41 -0.22 0.89 -5.31
C GLY A 41 -1.59 1.46 -5.65
N ALA A 42 -2.40 0.73 -6.40
CA ALA A 42 -3.74 1.14 -6.79
C ALA A 42 -4.68 1.31 -5.58
N ASN A 43 -4.65 0.38 -4.61
CA ASN A 43 -5.44 0.47 -3.39
C ASN A 43 -5.08 1.72 -2.57
N GLN A 44 -3.78 2.00 -2.39
CA GLN A 44 -3.30 3.19 -1.68
C GLN A 44 -3.66 4.47 -2.43
N ALA A 45 -3.61 4.47 -3.77
CA ALA A 45 -4.03 5.62 -4.57
C ALA A 45 -5.53 5.91 -4.42
N VAL A 46 -6.37 4.87 -4.45
CA VAL A 46 -7.81 4.99 -4.19
C VAL A 46 -8.08 5.47 -2.76
N ALA A 47 -7.36 4.95 -1.77
CA ALA A 47 -7.50 5.38 -0.38
C ALA A 47 -7.17 6.88 -0.22
N VAL A 48 -6.05 7.33 -0.78
CA VAL A 48 -5.70 8.76 -0.79
C VAL A 48 -6.81 9.60 -1.40
N SER A 49 -7.33 9.22 -2.58
CA SER A 49 -8.35 9.99 -3.29
C SER A 49 -9.66 10.04 -2.54
N LYS A 50 -10.22 8.89 -2.14
CA LYS A 50 -11.49 8.82 -1.40
C LYS A 50 -11.45 9.58 -0.08
N LEU A 51 -10.27 9.67 0.54
CA LEU A 51 -10.04 10.35 1.82
C LEU A 51 -9.60 11.81 1.67
N GLY A 52 -9.69 12.36 0.45
CA GLY A 52 -9.58 13.78 0.19
C GLY A 52 -8.18 14.28 -0.19
N GLY A 53 -7.21 13.39 -0.41
CA GLY A 53 -5.88 13.73 -0.91
C GLY A 53 -5.83 13.89 -2.43
N ALA A 54 -4.88 14.66 -2.94
CA ALA A 54 -4.62 14.80 -4.38
C ALA A 54 -3.77 13.62 -4.87
N SER A 55 -4.45 12.53 -5.28
CA SER A 55 -3.86 11.24 -5.64
C SER A 55 -3.45 11.17 -7.12
N TYR A 56 -2.19 10.79 -7.38
CA TYR A 56 -1.63 10.58 -8.72
C TYR A 56 -1.03 9.17 -8.78
N MET A 57 -1.66 8.27 -9.55
CA MET A 57 -1.11 6.93 -9.76
C MET A 57 -0.01 6.95 -10.80
N VAL A 58 1.15 6.41 -10.45
CA VAL A 58 2.32 6.24 -11.33
C VAL A 58 2.59 4.74 -11.44
N GLY A 59 2.27 4.16 -12.58
CA GLY A 59 2.34 2.72 -12.76
C GLY A 59 2.12 2.29 -14.20
N LYS A 60 2.10 0.98 -14.40
CA LYS A 60 1.86 0.40 -15.72
C LYS A 60 0.74 -0.63 -15.65
N VAL A 61 -0.08 -0.65 -16.69
CA VAL A 61 -1.07 -1.71 -16.96
C VAL A 61 -0.72 -2.40 -18.26
N GLY A 62 -1.20 -3.60 -18.46
CA GLY A 62 -1.00 -4.36 -19.68
C GLY A 62 -2.28 -4.47 -20.51
N LYS A 63 -2.21 -5.22 -21.60
CA LYS A 63 -3.34 -5.43 -22.52
C LYS A 63 -4.53 -6.10 -21.84
N ALA A 64 -4.30 -7.12 -21.00
CA ALA A 64 -5.36 -7.73 -20.21
C ALA A 64 -5.72 -6.82 -19.03
N PHE A 65 -6.99 -6.51 -18.86
CA PHE A 65 -7.58 -5.69 -17.80
C PHE A 65 -7.13 -4.21 -17.76
N GLY A 66 -6.17 -3.78 -18.61
CA GLY A 66 -5.58 -2.44 -18.53
C GLY A 66 -6.60 -1.31 -18.58
N ARG A 67 -7.56 -1.38 -19.53
CA ARG A 67 -8.62 -0.38 -19.65
C ARG A 67 -9.51 -0.34 -18.42
N GLU A 68 -9.99 -1.48 -17.94
CA GLU A 68 -10.87 -1.59 -16.79
C GLU A 68 -10.20 -1.06 -15.51
N LEU A 69 -8.93 -1.40 -15.28
CA LEU A 69 -8.16 -0.93 -14.14
C LEU A 69 -7.98 0.59 -14.15
N LYS A 70 -7.70 1.19 -15.32
CA LYS A 70 -7.60 2.65 -15.48
C LYS A 70 -8.94 3.35 -15.25
N GLU A 71 -10.02 2.82 -15.84
CA GLU A 71 -11.39 3.35 -15.66
C GLU A 71 -11.81 3.30 -14.19
N THR A 72 -11.50 2.19 -13.50
CA THR A 72 -11.80 2.03 -12.07
C THR A 72 -11.05 3.07 -11.24
N LEU A 73 -9.74 3.24 -11.42
CA LEU A 73 -8.96 4.26 -10.72
C LEU A 73 -9.51 5.66 -10.95
N SER A 74 -9.80 6.00 -12.21
CA SER A 74 -10.39 7.30 -12.58
C SER A 74 -11.74 7.52 -11.93
N SER A 75 -12.60 6.49 -11.86
CA SER A 75 -13.93 6.57 -11.23
C SER A 75 -13.87 6.91 -9.74
N TYR A 76 -12.78 6.55 -9.07
CA TYR A 76 -12.52 6.93 -7.67
C TYR A 76 -11.79 8.27 -7.53
N GLY A 77 -11.61 9.03 -8.63
CA GLY A 77 -10.99 10.35 -8.61
C GLY A 77 -9.45 10.34 -8.54
N VAL A 78 -8.81 9.21 -8.81
CA VAL A 78 -7.35 9.12 -8.93
C VAL A 78 -6.93 9.72 -10.27
N ASN A 79 -5.92 10.61 -10.27
CA ASN A 79 -5.30 11.07 -11.51
C ASN A 79 -4.48 9.93 -12.11
N ILE A 80 -4.75 9.58 -13.38
CA ILE A 80 -4.14 8.46 -14.12
C ILE A 80 -3.24 8.90 -15.28
N ASP A 81 -2.84 10.16 -15.37
CA ASP A 81 -2.01 10.68 -16.47
C ASP A 81 -0.67 9.95 -16.58
N TYR A 82 -0.20 9.39 -15.47
CA TYR A 82 1.05 8.64 -15.37
C TYR A 82 0.83 7.11 -15.31
N VAL A 83 -0.37 6.63 -15.65
CA VAL A 83 -0.61 5.19 -15.87
C VAL A 83 -0.41 4.87 -17.34
N LYS A 84 0.69 4.13 -17.65
CA LYS A 84 1.05 3.76 -19.02
C LYS A 84 0.58 2.34 -19.34
N GLU A 85 0.21 2.12 -20.58
CA GLU A 85 -0.22 0.82 -21.09
C GLU A 85 0.87 0.16 -21.89
N GLU A 86 1.10 -1.14 -21.66
CA GLU A 86 2.07 -1.99 -22.33
C GLU A 86 1.33 -3.03 -23.18
N GLU A 87 1.61 -3.06 -24.49
CA GLU A 87 0.82 -3.86 -25.46
C GLU A 87 1.10 -5.36 -25.41
N ASN A 88 2.31 -5.77 -25.02
CA ASN A 88 2.80 -7.14 -25.17
C ASN A 88 2.85 -7.93 -23.85
N ILE A 89 2.22 -7.46 -22.81
CA ILE A 89 2.18 -8.09 -21.49
C ILE A 89 0.81 -7.90 -20.86
N SER A 90 0.43 -8.77 -19.90
CA SER A 90 -0.75 -8.57 -19.06
C SER A 90 -0.53 -7.47 -18.03
N SER A 91 -1.59 -6.90 -17.48
CA SER A 91 -1.51 -6.20 -16.20
C SER A 91 -1.04 -7.16 -15.10
N GLY A 92 -0.67 -6.65 -13.93
CA GLY A 92 -0.45 -7.52 -12.78
C GLY A 92 -1.70 -8.34 -12.46
N ILE A 93 -1.52 -9.61 -12.13
CA ILE A 93 -2.61 -10.54 -11.79
C ILE A 93 -2.29 -11.22 -10.47
N ALA A 94 -3.24 -11.21 -9.55
CA ALA A 94 -3.21 -12.05 -8.36
C ALA A 94 -4.29 -13.14 -8.50
N VAL A 95 -3.88 -14.40 -8.58
CA VAL A 95 -4.79 -15.54 -8.51
C VAL A 95 -4.96 -15.89 -7.04
N ILE A 96 -6.18 -15.76 -6.53
CA ILE A 96 -6.51 -15.92 -5.12
C ILE A 96 -7.48 -17.09 -4.97
N VAL A 97 -7.01 -18.16 -4.36
CA VAL A 97 -7.84 -19.33 -4.00
C VAL A 97 -8.20 -19.22 -2.52
N VAL A 98 -9.49 -19.16 -2.23
CA VAL A 98 -10.03 -19.09 -0.86
C VAL A 98 -10.44 -20.50 -0.44
N VAL A 99 -9.83 -21.02 0.62
CA VAL A 99 -10.14 -22.32 1.23
C VAL A 99 -10.26 -22.12 2.74
N ASP A 100 -11.35 -22.57 3.34
CA ASP A 100 -11.60 -22.48 4.79
C ASP A 100 -11.41 -21.04 5.36
N HIS A 101 -11.86 -20.03 4.61
CA HIS A 101 -11.72 -18.61 4.96
C HIS A 101 -10.27 -18.10 4.97
N ASP A 102 -9.32 -18.86 4.42
CA ASP A 102 -7.92 -18.46 4.28
C ASP A 102 -7.54 -18.30 2.80
N ASN A 103 -6.64 -17.37 2.49
CA ASN A 103 -6.26 -17.01 1.13
C ASN A 103 -4.91 -17.64 0.75
N ARG A 104 -4.86 -18.22 -0.45
CA ARG A 104 -3.60 -18.61 -1.10
C ARG A 104 -3.45 -17.81 -2.37
N ILE A 105 -2.33 -17.08 -2.49
CA ILE A 105 -2.15 -16.08 -3.53
C ILE A 105 -0.94 -16.43 -4.39
N ILE A 106 -1.15 -16.45 -5.71
CA ILE A 106 -0.09 -16.52 -6.71
C ILE A 106 -0.09 -15.20 -7.48
N LEU A 107 1.02 -14.49 -7.42
CA LEU A 107 1.17 -13.17 -8.05
C LEU A 107 2.00 -13.26 -9.33
N ASP A 108 1.41 -12.83 -10.45
CA ASP A 108 2.15 -12.45 -11.65
C ASP A 108 2.28 -10.92 -11.70
N LYS A 109 3.51 -10.44 -11.65
CA LYS A 109 3.77 -8.98 -11.67
C LYS A 109 3.34 -8.33 -12.99
N GLY A 110 3.32 -9.04 -14.10
CA GLY A 110 2.96 -8.51 -15.40
C GLY A 110 3.63 -7.16 -15.68
N SER A 111 2.85 -6.18 -16.14
CA SER A 111 3.32 -4.82 -16.44
C SER A 111 3.93 -4.06 -15.25
N ASN A 112 3.62 -4.45 -14.00
CA ASN A 112 4.25 -3.84 -12.83
C ASN A 112 5.77 -4.05 -12.80
N ALA A 113 6.27 -5.15 -13.36
CA ALA A 113 7.70 -5.41 -13.48
C ALA A 113 8.43 -4.44 -14.43
N LEU A 114 7.68 -3.71 -15.25
CA LEU A 114 8.19 -2.76 -16.24
C LEU A 114 8.15 -1.30 -15.77
N VAL A 115 7.72 -1.01 -14.54
CA VAL A 115 7.80 0.34 -13.98
C VAL A 115 9.27 0.76 -13.95
N ASP A 116 9.60 1.87 -14.62
CA ASP A 116 10.98 2.26 -14.93
C ASP A 116 11.27 3.73 -14.59
N LYS A 117 12.56 4.09 -14.67
CA LYS A 117 13.05 5.45 -14.40
C LYS A 117 12.38 6.51 -15.28
N LYS A 118 12.16 6.21 -16.56
CA LYS A 118 11.56 7.15 -17.53
C LYS A 118 10.13 7.53 -17.14
N LEU A 119 9.35 6.54 -16.65
CA LEU A 119 8.00 6.80 -16.13
C LEU A 119 8.05 7.68 -14.88
N ILE A 120 8.96 7.39 -13.95
CA ILE A 120 9.15 8.14 -12.72
C ILE A 120 9.57 9.59 -13.01
N ASP A 121 10.54 9.81 -13.89
CA ASP A 121 10.98 11.15 -14.32
C ASP A 121 9.81 11.94 -14.90
N ASN A 122 9.02 11.31 -15.78
CA ASN A 122 7.85 11.97 -16.38
C ASN A 122 6.79 12.34 -15.34
N ALA A 123 6.59 11.50 -14.31
CA ALA A 123 5.61 11.76 -13.25
C ALA A 123 6.10 12.86 -12.28
N LEU A 124 7.36 12.79 -11.89
CA LEU A 124 7.90 13.69 -10.87
C LEU A 124 8.47 14.99 -11.43
N LYS A 125 8.48 15.21 -12.77
CA LYS A 125 8.96 16.47 -13.36
C LYS A 125 8.22 17.70 -12.83
N ASP A 126 6.88 17.56 -12.62
CA ASP A 126 5.98 18.63 -12.17
C ASP A 126 5.66 18.53 -10.66
N ALA A 127 6.44 17.74 -9.92
CA ALA A 127 6.33 17.68 -8.47
C ALA A 127 7.01 18.89 -7.83
N ASN A 128 6.43 19.39 -6.73
CA ASN A 128 6.90 20.55 -6.00
C ASN A 128 7.39 20.14 -4.61
N GLU A 129 8.26 20.96 -4.02
CA GLU A 129 8.71 20.78 -2.65
C GLU A 129 7.53 20.60 -1.67
N GLY A 130 7.65 19.58 -0.83
CA GLY A 130 6.63 19.18 0.15
C GLY A 130 5.50 18.33 -0.42
N ASP A 131 5.51 17.95 -1.71
CA ASP A 131 4.68 16.86 -2.23
C ASP A 131 5.16 15.51 -1.68
N TYR A 132 4.42 14.44 -1.94
CA TYR A 132 4.66 13.11 -1.38
C TYR A 132 4.89 12.07 -2.47
N VAL A 133 5.78 11.10 -2.20
CA VAL A 133 5.95 9.89 -2.99
C VAL A 133 5.73 8.67 -2.09
N VAL A 134 4.81 7.80 -2.48
CA VAL A 134 4.49 6.56 -1.76
C VAL A 134 4.85 5.37 -2.64
N CYS A 135 5.60 4.41 -2.10
CA CYS A 135 5.98 3.18 -2.79
C CYS A 135 5.67 1.93 -1.96
N GLN A 136 5.59 0.80 -2.67
CA GLN A 136 5.48 -0.55 -2.12
C GLN A 136 6.47 -1.47 -2.86
N LEU A 137 6.50 -2.79 -2.56
CA LEU A 137 7.49 -3.71 -3.14
C LEU A 137 6.92 -4.66 -4.21
N GLU A 138 5.78 -4.34 -4.81
CA GLU A 138 5.20 -5.10 -5.94
C GLU A 138 5.75 -4.65 -7.31
N ILE A 139 6.55 -3.59 -7.34
CA ILE A 139 7.32 -3.12 -8.50
C ILE A 139 8.82 -3.42 -8.32
N PRO A 140 9.69 -3.20 -9.32
CA PRO A 140 11.13 -3.37 -9.14
C PRO A 140 11.68 -2.45 -8.04
N GLN A 141 12.45 -3.00 -7.12
CA GLN A 141 13.06 -2.21 -6.02
C GLN A 141 14.01 -1.12 -6.53
N GLU A 142 14.67 -1.33 -7.67
CA GLU A 142 15.47 -0.30 -8.35
C GLU A 142 14.64 0.92 -8.75
N SER A 143 13.37 0.70 -9.10
CA SER A 143 12.43 1.78 -9.41
C SER A 143 11.97 2.50 -8.15
N VAL A 144 11.74 1.77 -7.04
CA VAL A 144 11.46 2.36 -5.73
C VAL A 144 12.61 3.24 -5.26
N LYS A 145 13.84 2.70 -5.29
CA LYS A 145 15.07 3.44 -4.96
C LYS A 145 15.18 4.72 -5.77
N TYR A 146 15.05 4.61 -7.09
CA TYR A 146 15.15 5.76 -7.99
C TYR A 146 14.07 6.81 -7.73
N ALA A 147 12.81 6.39 -7.50
CA ALA A 147 11.73 7.31 -7.16
C ALA A 147 12.03 8.10 -5.88
N PHE A 148 12.60 7.45 -4.87
CA PHE A 148 12.97 8.11 -3.63
C PHE A 148 14.19 9.03 -3.78
N GLU A 149 15.20 8.65 -4.55
CA GLU A 149 16.34 9.53 -4.87
C GLU A 149 15.88 10.82 -5.57
N VAL A 150 15.02 10.69 -6.60
CA VAL A 150 14.43 11.85 -7.29
C VAL A 150 13.55 12.67 -6.34
N ALA A 151 12.70 12.02 -5.54
CA ALA A 151 11.86 12.69 -4.56
C ALA A 151 12.69 13.52 -3.56
N LYS A 152 13.73 12.92 -2.98
CA LYS A 152 14.62 13.60 -2.04
C LYS A 152 15.34 14.79 -2.66
N SER A 153 15.81 14.67 -3.91
CA SER A 153 16.47 15.77 -4.63
C SER A 153 15.57 16.97 -4.86
N LYS A 154 14.25 16.78 -4.82
CA LYS A 154 13.22 17.81 -5.01
C LYS A 154 12.54 18.26 -3.71
N GLY A 155 12.97 17.77 -2.55
CA GLY A 155 12.36 18.09 -1.26
C GLY A 155 10.96 17.49 -1.02
N LEU A 156 10.66 16.34 -1.67
CA LEU A 156 9.44 15.61 -1.43
C LEU A 156 9.58 14.71 -0.20
N THR A 157 8.45 14.40 0.42
CA THR A 157 8.37 13.41 1.51
C THR A 157 8.16 12.01 0.93
N THR A 158 8.98 11.06 1.37
CA THR A 158 8.95 9.66 0.91
C THR A 158 8.33 8.74 1.95
N ILE A 159 7.42 7.86 1.49
CA ILE A 159 6.73 6.88 2.33
C ILE A 159 6.90 5.49 1.71
N LEU A 160 7.45 4.55 2.49
CA LEU A 160 7.57 3.15 2.09
C LEU A 160 6.65 2.26 2.90
N ASN A 161 5.77 1.55 2.20
CA ASN A 161 5.14 0.34 2.71
C ASN A 161 5.96 -0.87 2.24
N PRO A 162 6.72 -1.56 3.10
CA PRO A 162 7.62 -2.62 2.69
C PRO A 162 6.89 -3.96 2.43
N ALA A 163 5.80 -3.91 1.71
CA ALA A 163 4.92 -5.03 1.38
C ALA A 163 4.90 -5.31 -0.15
N PRO A 164 4.88 -6.58 -0.58
CA PRO A 164 5.10 -7.79 0.23
C PRO A 164 6.52 -7.84 0.82
N ALA A 165 6.64 -8.47 1.98
CA ALA A 165 7.89 -8.54 2.72
C ALA A 165 9.04 -9.09 1.86
N ALA A 166 10.13 -8.32 1.71
CA ALA A 166 11.31 -8.68 0.94
C ALA A 166 12.53 -7.97 1.50
N LYS A 167 13.72 -8.57 1.36
CA LYS A 167 14.96 -7.87 1.71
C LYS A 167 15.12 -6.63 0.84
N LEU A 168 15.35 -5.48 1.46
CA LEU A 168 15.57 -4.23 0.74
C LEU A 168 16.98 -4.17 0.13
N ILE A 169 17.09 -3.57 -1.05
CA ILE A 169 18.36 -3.18 -1.63
C ILE A 169 18.86 -1.89 -0.96
N ASP A 170 20.19 -1.71 -0.95
CA ASP A 170 20.83 -0.53 -0.37
C ASP A 170 20.34 0.76 -1.06
N GLY A 171 20.16 1.82 -0.29
CA GLY A 171 19.73 3.14 -0.75
C GLY A 171 18.22 3.39 -0.67
N ILE A 172 17.38 2.39 -0.34
CA ILE A 172 15.95 2.61 -0.13
C ILE A 172 15.68 3.23 1.24
N LEU A 173 16.18 2.61 2.32
CA LEU A 173 15.91 3.09 3.69
C LEU A 173 16.45 4.48 3.94
N GLU A 174 17.63 4.81 3.45
CA GLU A 174 18.29 6.09 3.62
C GLU A 174 17.51 7.24 2.98
N ASN A 175 16.71 6.92 1.96
CA ASN A 175 15.85 7.87 1.26
C ASN A 175 14.38 7.80 1.70
N THR A 176 14.07 7.06 2.79
CA THR A 176 12.71 6.90 3.31
C THR A 176 12.46 7.82 4.50
N ASP A 177 11.48 8.73 4.39
CA ASP A 177 11.06 9.57 5.51
C ASP A 177 10.11 8.83 6.47
N TYR A 178 9.17 8.04 5.94
CA TYR A 178 8.24 7.22 6.72
C TYR A 178 8.31 5.76 6.26
N PHE A 179 8.66 4.88 7.17
CA PHE A 179 8.69 3.44 6.96
C PHE A 179 7.50 2.81 7.69
N ILE A 180 6.60 2.14 6.96
CA ILE A 180 5.31 1.69 7.50
C ILE A 180 5.15 0.17 7.32
N PRO A 181 5.82 -0.65 8.13
CA PRO A 181 5.67 -2.10 8.13
C PRO A 181 4.49 -2.55 9.01
N ASN A 182 4.02 -3.77 8.77
CA ASN A 182 3.23 -4.54 9.73
C ASN A 182 4.13 -5.36 10.66
N GLN A 183 3.53 -6.21 11.53
CA GLN A 183 4.25 -7.04 12.48
C GLN A 183 5.19 -8.04 11.80
N THR A 184 4.73 -8.74 10.78
CA THR A 184 5.53 -9.74 10.03
C THR A 184 6.65 -9.09 9.23
N GLU A 185 6.37 -7.97 8.59
CA GLU A 185 7.37 -7.18 7.87
C GLU A 185 8.44 -6.67 8.86
N THR A 186 8.02 -6.16 10.01
CA THR A 186 8.95 -5.71 11.06
C THR A 186 9.88 -6.83 11.51
N GLU A 187 9.33 -8.03 11.75
CA GLU A 187 10.13 -9.21 12.14
C GLU A 187 11.16 -9.56 11.08
N LEU A 188 10.80 -9.50 9.79
CA LEU A 188 11.72 -9.77 8.69
C LEU A 188 12.94 -8.81 8.69
N TYR A 189 12.70 -7.51 8.95
CA TYR A 189 13.76 -6.50 8.84
C TYR A 189 14.70 -6.45 10.05
N ILE A 190 14.19 -6.69 11.24
CA ILE A 190 14.97 -6.51 12.48
C ILE A 190 14.96 -7.70 13.44
N GLY A 191 14.30 -8.81 13.06
CA GLY A 191 14.23 -10.03 13.86
C GLY A 191 13.39 -9.91 15.14
N ILE A 192 12.52 -8.90 15.24
CA ILE A 192 11.60 -8.70 16.36
C ILE A 192 10.17 -8.73 15.86
N LEU A 193 9.40 -9.72 16.34
CA LEU A 193 7.95 -9.72 16.17
C LEU A 193 7.33 -8.78 17.23
N PRO A 194 6.73 -7.63 16.82
CA PRO A 194 6.17 -6.65 17.75
C PRO A 194 4.77 -7.08 18.25
N ASP A 195 4.72 -8.19 18.99
CA ASP A 195 3.47 -8.77 19.54
C ASP A 195 3.05 -8.14 20.87
N THR A 196 3.95 -7.38 21.52
CA THR A 196 3.67 -6.56 22.72
C THR A 196 4.08 -5.11 22.47
N ILE A 197 3.56 -4.19 23.30
CA ILE A 197 3.92 -2.76 23.22
C ILE A 197 5.41 -2.54 23.46
N ASP A 198 6.02 -3.26 24.39
CA ASP A 198 7.44 -3.09 24.69
C ASP A 198 8.32 -3.58 23.51
N LYS A 199 7.98 -4.72 22.91
CA LYS A 199 8.67 -5.18 21.70
C LYS A 199 8.43 -4.24 20.51
N ALA A 200 7.24 -3.65 20.40
CA ALA A 200 6.95 -2.67 19.36
C ALA A 200 7.78 -1.38 19.53
N LYS A 201 7.99 -0.93 20.77
CA LYS A 201 8.89 0.19 21.07
C LYS A 201 10.35 -0.17 20.73
N GLU A 202 10.81 -1.35 21.15
CA GLU A 202 12.15 -1.86 20.80
C GLU A 202 12.34 -1.92 19.28
N ALA A 203 11.34 -2.43 18.56
CA ALA A 203 11.36 -2.51 17.11
C ALA A 203 11.49 -1.13 16.45
N CYS A 204 10.73 -0.15 16.92
CA CYS A 204 10.82 1.24 16.43
C CYS A 204 12.21 1.82 16.63
N ILE A 205 12.83 1.60 17.80
CA ILE A 205 14.19 2.09 18.09
C ILE A 205 15.20 1.44 17.13
N LYS A 206 15.14 0.11 16.96
CA LYS A 206 16.07 -0.61 16.06
C LYS A 206 15.91 -0.19 14.59
N LEU A 207 14.70 0.07 14.13
CA LEU A 207 14.47 0.60 12.78
C LEU A 207 15.08 2.00 12.63
N THR A 208 15.02 2.82 13.68
CA THR A 208 15.68 4.14 13.68
C THR A 208 17.20 4.02 13.66
N GLU A 209 17.78 3.08 14.42
CA GLU A 209 19.21 2.76 14.38
C GLU A 209 19.66 2.25 13.01
N ALA A 210 18.77 1.57 12.27
CA ALA A 210 18.98 1.16 10.88
C ALA A 210 18.82 2.29 9.85
N GLY A 211 18.54 3.53 10.28
CA GLY A 211 18.50 4.72 9.42
C GLY A 211 17.10 5.22 9.08
N VAL A 212 16.03 4.61 9.60
CA VAL A 212 14.66 5.07 9.36
C VAL A 212 14.38 6.36 10.14
N LYS A 213 13.92 7.40 9.47
CA LYS A 213 13.64 8.70 10.10
C LYS A 213 12.36 8.70 10.94
N ASN A 214 11.27 8.17 10.40
CA ASN A 214 10.00 8.00 11.11
C ASN A 214 9.48 6.59 10.87
N THR A 215 9.28 5.82 11.92
CA THR A 215 8.72 4.48 11.86
C THR A 215 7.25 4.52 12.28
N VAL A 216 6.38 3.81 11.55
CA VAL A 216 4.98 3.58 11.94
C VAL A 216 4.68 2.09 11.79
N ILE A 217 4.60 1.34 12.88
CA ILE A 217 4.30 -0.10 12.86
C ILE A 217 2.80 -0.32 13.07
N THR A 218 2.16 -0.97 12.11
CA THR A 218 0.76 -1.40 12.25
C THR A 218 0.69 -2.73 12.99
N LEU A 219 -0.17 -2.81 14.03
CA LEU A 219 -0.27 -3.91 14.98
C LEU A 219 -1.64 -4.64 14.89
N GLY A 220 -2.33 -4.52 13.75
CA GLY A 220 -3.65 -5.11 13.52
C GLY A 220 -4.67 -4.61 14.55
N THR A 221 -5.33 -5.54 15.25
CA THR A 221 -6.35 -5.22 16.27
C THR A 221 -5.82 -4.48 17.50
N LYS A 222 -4.51 -4.31 17.63
CA LYS A 222 -3.86 -3.54 18.69
C LYS A 222 -3.61 -2.07 18.30
N GLY A 223 -3.93 -1.68 17.07
CA GLY A 223 -3.72 -0.33 16.56
C GLY A 223 -2.37 -0.15 15.88
N SER A 224 -1.69 0.94 16.19
CA SER A 224 -0.37 1.26 15.61
C SER A 224 0.49 2.05 16.59
N ILE A 225 1.80 1.93 16.42
CA ILE A 225 2.80 2.70 17.15
C ILE A 225 3.71 3.41 16.17
N ALA A 226 4.06 4.64 16.46
CA ALA A 226 5.10 5.35 15.73
C ALA A 226 6.23 5.81 16.65
N TYR A 227 7.42 5.97 16.05
CA TYR A 227 8.55 6.64 16.66
C TYR A 227 9.08 7.71 15.71
N SER A 228 9.00 8.95 16.15
CA SER A 228 9.35 10.13 15.37
C SER A 228 9.87 11.22 16.29
N ASN A 229 10.94 11.91 15.92
CA ASN A 229 11.54 12.98 16.73
C ASN A 229 11.79 12.57 18.19
N SER A 230 12.29 11.34 18.40
CA SER A 230 12.57 10.75 19.73
C SER A 230 11.33 10.61 20.64
N LYS A 231 10.13 10.55 20.06
CA LYS A 231 8.87 10.38 20.79
C LYS A 231 8.08 9.21 20.23
N PHE A 232 7.44 8.46 21.12
CA PHE A 232 6.45 7.46 20.75
C PHE A 232 5.07 8.09 20.61
N VAL A 233 4.36 7.68 19.58
CA VAL A 233 2.96 8.02 19.33
C VAL A 233 2.18 6.73 19.19
N PHE A 234 0.98 6.66 19.77
CA PHE A 234 0.12 5.48 19.73
C PHE A 234 -1.25 5.86 19.17
N ALA A 235 -1.79 5.02 18.30
CA ALA A 235 -3.18 5.07 17.90
C ALA A 235 -3.85 3.72 18.15
N ASN A 236 -4.99 3.73 18.83
CA ASN A 236 -5.75 2.51 19.12
C ASN A 236 -6.46 1.99 17.85
N ALA A 237 -6.66 0.68 17.79
CA ALA A 237 -7.61 0.13 16.81
C ALA A 237 -9.05 0.38 17.26
N TYR A 238 -9.93 0.65 16.32
CA TYR A 238 -11.37 0.72 16.57
C TYR A 238 -11.96 -0.69 16.50
N LYS A 239 -12.70 -1.07 17.55
CA LYS A 239 -13.32 -2.39 17.64
C LYS A 239 -14.50 -2.49 16.66
N VAL A 240 -14.39 -3.37 15.72
CA VAL A 240 -15.41 -3.69 14.72
C VAL A 240 -15.45 -5.18 14.46
N GLU A 241 -16.54 -5.67 13.91
CA GLU A 241 -16.63 -7.03 13.38
C GLU A 241 -16.03 -7.04 11.95
N ALA A 242 -14.88 -7.68 11.81
CA ALA A 242 -14.20 -7.76 10.52
C ALA A 242 -14.86 -8.82 9.62
N ILE A 243 -15.19 -8.42 8.39
CA ILE A 243 -15.74 -9.28 7.34
C ILE A 243 -14.64 -9.68 6.35
N ASP A 244 -13.78 -8.71 5.98
CA ASP A 244 -12.70 -8.88 5.01
C ASP A 244 -11.57 -7.91 5.33
N THR A 245 -10.37 -8.42 5.54
CA THR A 245 -9.20 -7.59 5.89
C THR A 245 -8.41 -7.08 4.68
N THR A 246 -8.86 -7.41 3.46
CA THR A 246 -8.24 -6.97 2.22
C THR A 246 -8.19 -5.43 2.17
N ALA A 247 -7.06 -4.90 1.74
CA ALA A 247 -6.78 -3.47 1.64
C ALA A 247 -6.84 -2.66 2.96
N ALA A 248 -6.94 -3.29 4.14
CA ALA A 248 -6.92 -2.56 5.41
C ALA A 248 -5.62 -1.78 5.62
N GLY A 249 -4.47 -2.42 5.35
CA GLY A 249 -3.15 -1.78 5.40
C GLY A 249 -3.00 -0.68 4.35
N ASP A 250 -3.48 -0.91 3.12
CA ASP A 250 -3.45 0.09 2.04
C ASP A 250 -4.31 1.31 2.40
N THR A 251 -5.49 1.06 2.99
CA THR A 251 -6.36 2.14 3.51
C THR A 251 -5.65 2.94 4.59
N TYR A 252 -4.99 2.26 5.53
CA TYR A 252 -4.23 2.92 6.60
C TYR A 252 -3.17 3.86 6.02
N ILE A 253 -2.36 3.38 5.08
CA ILE A 253 -1.28 4.15 4.46
C ILE A 253 -1.83 5.33 3.66
N GLY A 254 -2.87 5.10 2.84
CA GLY A 254 -3.50 6.17 2.08
C GLY A 254 -4.12 7.25 2.96
N ALA A 255 -4.82 6.85 4.03
CA ALA A 255 -5.41 7.76 5.02
C ALA A 255 -4.36 8.57 5.77
N LEU A 256 -3.32 7.91 6.28
CA LEU A 256 -2.19 8.54 6.95
C LEU A 256 -1.53 9.59 6.05
N THR A 257 -1.22 9.19 4.80
CA THR A 257 -0.58 10.07 3.82
C THR A 257 -1.46 11.28 3.48
N ALA A 258 -2.75 11.07 3.26
CA ALA A 258 -3.70 12.16 2.98
C ALA A 258 -3.70 13.19 4.13
N LYS A 259 -3.75 12.73 5.39
CA LYS A 259 -3.73 13.60 6.56
C LYS A 259 -2.41 14.33 6.76
N LEU A 260 -1.28 13.65 6.60
CA LEU A 260 0.03 14.28 6.64
C LEU A 260 0.17 15.37 5.56
N SER A 261 -0.37 15.12 4.36
CA SER A 261 -0.34 16.12 3.27
C SER A 261 -1.20 17.37 3.52
N GLU A 262 -2.22 17.24 4.38
CA GLU A 262 -3.03 18.37 4.88
C GLU A 262 -2.31 19.14 6.00
N GLY A 263 -1.17 18.65 6.52
CA GLY A 263 -0.42 19.27 7.63
C GLY A 263 -0.87 18.82 9.01
N SER A 264 -1.62 17.75 9.14
CA SER A 264 -2.03 17.15 10.42
C SER A 264 -0.82 16.64 11.21
N SER A 265 -0.95 16.58 12.54
CA SER A 265 0.03 15.91 13.38
C SER A 265 0.11 14.40 13.03
N LEU A 266 1.23 13.74 13.36
CA LEU A 266 1.35 12.29 13.16
C LEU A 266 0.30 11.53 13.97
N GLU A 267 0.00 11.98 15.18
CA GLU A 267 -1.00 11.39 16.06
C GLU A 267 -2.41 11.44 15.44
N ASP A 268 -2.85 12.62 14.98
CA ASP A 268 -4.15 12.79 14.32
C ASP A 268 -4.23 11.99 13.01
N ALA A 269 -3.12 11.94 12.25
CA ALA A 269 -3.07 11.18 11.01
C ALA A 269 -3.16 9.66 11.25
N MET A 270 -2.53 9.15 12.30
CA MET A 270 -2.61 7.74 12.70
C MET A 270 -4.00 7.36 13.23
N ASP A 271 -4.63 8.21 14.03
CA ASP A 271 -5.99 7.98 14.52
C ASP A 271 -7.00 7.94 13.35
N TYR A 272 -6.90 8.91 12.44
CA TYR A 272 -7.72 8.95 11.23
C TYR A 272 -7.51 7.71 10.35
N ALA A 273 -6.27 7.25 10.20
CA ALA A 273 -5.94 6.05 9.46
C ALA A 273 -6.53 4.78 10.10
N SER A 274 -6.50 4.70 11.43
CA SER A 274 -7.13 3.61 12.19
C SER A 274 -8.66 3.59 12.01
N LYS A 275 -9.32 4.76 12.02
CA LYS A 275 -10.76 4.88 11.73
C LYS A 275 -11.09 4.41 10.32
N ALA A 276 -10.34 4.90 9.32
CA ALA A 276 -10.56 4.52 7.93
C ALA A 276 -10.41 3.01 7.73
N SER A 277 -9.34 2.41 8.25
CA SER A 277 -9.10 0.97 8.16
C SER A 277 -10.18 0.16 8.87
N SER A 278 -10.69 0.63 10.02
CA SER A 278 -11.76 -0.07 10.74
C SER A 278 -13.05 -0.15 9.91
N ILE A 279 -13.38 0.87 9.13
CA ILE A 279 -14.52 0.85 8.22
C ILE A 279 -14.24 -0.12 7.06
N THR A 280 -13.04 -0.08 6.49
CA THR A 280 -12.64 -0.96 5.38
C THR A 280 -12.86 -2.43 5.72
N VAL A 281 -12.42 -2.90 6.87
CA VAL A 281 -12.53 -4.31 7.25
C VAL A 281 -13.97 -4.80 7.50
N THR A 282 -14.94 -3.90 7.63
CA THR A 282 -16.38 -4.26 7.73
C THR A 282 -17.06 -4.49 6.37
N ARG A 283 -16.30 -4.39 5.26
CA ARG A 283 -16.83 -4.47 3.90
C ARG A 283 -16.01 -5.44 3.07
N ARG A 284 -16.64 -6.14 2.14
CA ARG A 284 -15.95 -7.05 1.23
C ARG A 284 -15.27 -6.32 0.07
N GLY A 285 -14.11 -6.83 -0.33
CA GLY A 285 -13.32 -6.42 -1.50
C GLY A 285 -12.27 -5.36 -1.18
N ALA A 286 -11.39 -5.08 -2.14
CA ALA A 286 -10.26 -4.15 -1.98
C ALA A 286 -10.71 -2.68 -2.10
N GLN A 287 -10.62 -2.09 -3.29
CA GLN A 287 -10.86 -0.64 -3.52
C GLN A 287 -12.28 -0.19 -3.15
N LYS A 288 -13.28 -1.06 -3.35
CA LYS A 288 -14.69 -0.73 -3.04
C LYS A 288 -14.97 -0.66 -1.54
N SER A 289 -14.21 -1.37 -0.70
CA SER A 289 -14.40 -1.37 0.76
C SER A 289 -13.87 -0.08 1.41
N ILE A 290 -12.96 0.63 0.77
CA ILE A 290 -12.33 1.85 1.27
C ILE A 290 -13.39 2.97 1.43
N PRO A 291 -13.50 3.58 2.63
CA PRO A 291 -14.49 4.62 2.88
C PRO A 291 -14.16 5.94 2.19
N TYR A 292 -15.19 6.76 1.99
CA TYR A 292 -15.02 8.16 1.62
C TYR A 292 -14.80 9.03 2.87
N LYS A 293 -14.18 10.21 2.69
CA LYS A 293 -13.87 11.16 3.78
C LYS A 293 -15.07 11.51 4.66
N ASN A 294 -16.26 11.64 4.08
CA ASN A 294 -17.51 11.98 4.80
C ASN A 294 -18.07 10.83 5.66
N GLU A 295 -17.55 9.62 5.51
CA GLU A 295 -17.94 8.45 6.32
C GLU A 295 -17.09 8.33 7.59
N ILE A 296 -15.98 9.07 7.71
CA ILE A 296 -15.10 9.05 8.88
C ILE A 296 -15.53 10.15 9.85
N LYS A 297 -16.08 9.74 10.97
CA LYS A 297 -16.59 10.62 12.03
C LYS A 297 -15.59 10.77 13.18
#